data_eb85fa6ef2232200d9836703ce083ba8
#
_entry.id   eb85fa6ef2232200d9836703ce083ba8
#
_cell.length_a   1.000
_cell.length_b   1.000
_cell.length_c   1.000
_cell.angle_alpha   90.00
_cell.angle_beta   90.00
_cell.angle_gamma   90.00
#
_symmetry.space_group_name_H-M   'P 1'
#
loop_
_entity.id
_entity.type
_entity.pdbx_description
1 polymer ?
#
loop_
_entity_poly.entity_id
_entity_poly.type
_entity_poly.pdbx_seq_one_letter_code
_entity_poly.pdbx_strand_id
1 'polypeptide(L)'
;QKTYSPFLPICPDTGYVLEIPIIEIDTKNFKIVFDNNGKKLEQSILDGNCKLQWKVDWAMRWFAFDVDFEMYGKDLIESAIVSGKICKVLGKKPPNGFAYELFLDEKGEKISKSKGNGITIEEWLRYASPESLSLYMYQNPKRAKKLYSEVVPKAVDEYINYIDIYGSQSDLQKISNPV
;
A
#
# COMPACT_ATOMS: atom_id res chain seq x y z
N GLN A 1 -6.26 -15.83 25.95
CA GLN A 1 -5.39 -15.70 24.76
C GLN A 1 -6.28 -15.70 23.54
N LYS A 2 -6.32 -14.61 22.77
CA LYS A 2 -7.01 -14.63 21.46
C LYS A 2 -6.26 -15.59 20.57
N THR A 3 -6.92 -16.65 20.15
CA THR A 3 -6.37 -17.56 19.12
C THR A 3 -6.27 -16.77 17.84
N TYR A 4 -5.06 -16.56 17.36
CA TYR A 4 -4.85 -15.81 16.12
C TYR A 4 -5.23 -16.70 14.93
N SER A 5 -6.19 -16.25 14.14
CA SER A 5 -6.53 -16.87 12.86
C SER A 5 -6.31 -15.89 11.71
N PRO A 6 -5.78 -16.34 10.56
CA PRO A 6 -5.67 -15.50 9.38
C PRO A 6 -7.03 -15.23 8.72
N PHE A 7 -8.05 -16.00 9.05
CA PHE A 7 -9.37 -15.92 8.43
C PHE A 7 -10.31 -15.02 9.23
N LEU A 8 -11.01 -14.16 8.50
CA LEU A 8 -12.05 -13.26 8.99
C LEU A 8 -13.33 -13.59 8.23
N PRO A 9 -14.27 -14.36 8.81
CA PRO A 9 -15.52 -14.71 8.16
C PRO A 9 -16.34 -13.47 7.83
N ILE A 10 -17.12 -13.54 6.77
CA ILE A 10 -18.13 -12.53 6.45
C ILE A 10 -19.49 -13.05 6.89
N CYS A 11 -20.18 -12.30 7.72
CA CYS A 11 -21.52 -12.68 8.19
C CYS A 11 -22.47 -12.81 6.98
N PRO A 12 -23.11 -13.98 6.78
CA PRO A 12 -23.99 -14.19 5.63
C PRO A 12 -25.23 -13.30 5.66
N ASP A 13 -25.68 -12.91 6.86
CA ASP A 13 -26.91 -12.12 7.02
C ASP A 13 -26.66 -10.62 6.83
N THR A 14 -25.48 -10.11 7.22
CA THR A 14 -25.20 -8.67 7.27
C THR A 14 -24.12 -8.21 6.30
N GLY A 15 -23.31 -9.13 5.78
CA GLY A 15 -22.14 -8.80 4.95
C GLY A 15 -20.96 -8.19 5.72
N TYR A 16 -21.04 -8.07 7.04
CA TYR A 16 -19.94 -7.53 7.84
C TYR A 16 -18.86 -8.57 8.11
N VAL A 17 -17.61 -8.09 8.17
CA VAL A 17 -16.46 -8.90 8.56
C VAL A 17 -16.51 -9.18 10.06
N LEU A 18 -16.40 -10.44 10.44
CA LEU A 18 -16.42 -10.88 11.83
C LEU A 18 -14.98 -11.08 12.34
N GLU A 19 -14.63 -10.39 13.42
CA GLU A 19 -13.35 -10.56 14.12
C GLU A 19 -13.52 -11.56 15.28
N ILE A 20 -13.80 -12.81 14.94
CA ILE A 20 -14.08 -13.89 15.90
C ILE A 20 -13.08 -15.03 15.74
N PRO A 21 -12.84 -15.83 16.82
CA PRO A 21 -11.97 -17.00 16.74
C PRO A 21 -12.50 -18.05 15.77
N ILE A 22 -11.61 -18.61 14.96
CA ILE A 22 -11.91 -19.79 14.16
C ILE A 22 -11.66 -21.03 15.01
N ILE A 23 -12.66 -21.90 15.06
CA ILE A 23 -12.64 -23.16 15.87
C ILE A 23 -11.92 -24.26 15.09
N GLU A 24 -12.22 -24.38 13.80
CA GLU A 24 -11.70 -25.45 12.95
C GLU A 24 -11.45 -24.94 11.52
N ILE A 25 -10.44 -25.49 10.87
CA ILE A 25 -10.10 -25.18 9.47
C ILE A 25 -10.05 -26.50 8.70
N ASP A 26 -10.97 -26.69 7.77
CA ASP A 26 -10.97 -27.81 6.83
C ASP A 26 -10.28 -27.39 5.53
N THR A 27 -9.02 -27.77 5.42
CA THR A 27 -8.19 -27.45 4.24
C THR A 27 -8.57 -28.25 3.00
N LYS A 28 -9.27 -29.38 3.15
CA LYS A 28 -9.67 -30.23 2.01
C LYS A 28 -10.89 -29.67 1.30
N ASN A 29 -11.86 -29.17 2.08
CA ASN A 29 -13.11 -28.66 1.57
C ASN A 29 -13.16 -27.11 1.52
N PHE A 30 -12.04 -26.44 1.86
CA PHE A 30 -11.95 -24.97 1.89
C PHE A 30 -13.00 -24.31 2.78
N LYS A 31 -13.17 -24.84 4.00
CA LYS A 31 -14.15 -24.38 4.97
C LYS A 31 -13.52 -24.01 6.30
N ILE A 32 -14.20 -23.10 7.00
CA ILE A 32 -13.89 -22.71 8.38
C ILE A 32 -15.12 -22.88 9.24
N VAL A 33 -14.89 -23.19 10.52
CA VAL A 33 -15.93 -23.28 11.54
C VAL A 33 -15.69 -22.24 12.61
N PHE A 34 -16.71 -21.50 12.96
CA PHE A 34 -16.66 -20.45 13.98
C PHE A 34 -17.96 -20.38 14.78
N ASP A 35 -17.91 -19.72 15.92
CA ASP A 35 -19.11 -19.45 16.74
C ASP A 35 -19.61 -18.03 16.45
N ASN A 36 -20.87 -17.92 16.06
CA ASN A 36 -21.52 -16.64 15.91
C ASN A 36 -22.69 -16.56 16.90
N ASN A 37 -22.46 -15.90 18.04
CA ASN A 37 -23.42 -15.71 19.11
C ASN A 37 -24.03 -17.02 19.66
N GLY A 38 -23.19 -18.03 19.94
CA GLY A 38 -23.60 -19.33 20.46
C GLY A 38 -24.07 -20.32 19.38
N LYS A 39 -24.06 -19.92 18.11
CA LYS A 39 -24.36 -20.82 16.99
C LYS A 39 -23.11 -21.16 16.24
N LYS A 40 -22.73 -22.46 16.25
CA LYS A 40 -21.63 -22.98 15.46
C LYS A 40 -21.99 -22.96 13.97
N LEU A 41 -21.25 -22.20 13.19
CA LEU A 41 -21.44 -22.06 11.73
C LEU A 41 -20.25 -22.65 10.98
N GLU A 42 -20.54 -23.32 9.88
CA GLU A 42 -19.58 -23.76 8.89
C GLU A 42 -19.72 -22.90 7.62
N GLN A 43 -18.61 -22.39 7.11
CA GLN A 43 -18.63 -21.47 5.96
C GLN A 43 -17.45 -21.74 5.03
N SER A 44 -17.71 -21.68 3.72
CA SER A 44 -16.65 -21.68 2.69
C SER A 44 -15.77 -20.43 2.82
N ILE A 45 -14.47 -20.58 2.58
CA ILE A 45 -13.53 -19.45 2.47
C ILE A 45 -13.44 -18.91 1.04
N LEU A 46 -14.12 -19.55 0.10
CA LEU A 46 -14.15 -19.15 -1.32
C LEU A 46 -15.30 -18.16 -1.59
N ASP A 47 -15.32 -17.64 -2.82
CA ASP A 47 -16.41 -16.82 -3.36
C ASP A 47 -16.74 -15.56 -2.53
N GLY A 48 -15.71 -14.98 -1.90
CA GLY A 48 -15.88 -13.74 -1.14
C GLY A 48 -16.52 -13.92 0.25
N ASN A 49 -16.72 -15.15 0.72
CA ASN A 49 -17.31 -15.41 2.04
C ASN A 49 -16.33 -15.23 3.20
N CYS A 50 -15.07 -15.03 2.93
CA CYS A 50 -14.04 -14.84 3.94
C CYS A 50 -13.03 -13.77 3.49
N LYS A 51 -12.59 -12.96 4.43
CA LYS A 51 -11.47 -12.03 4.24
C LYS A 51 -10.24 -12.57 4.96
N LEU A 52 -9.06 -12.24 4.48
CA LEU A 52 -7.83 -12.51 5.21
C LEU A 52 -7.42 -11.30 6.07
N GLN A 53 -6.73 -11.56 7.16
CA GLN A 53 -6.05 -10.50 7.90
C GLN A 53 -5.02 -9.79 7.02
N TRP A 54 -4.90 -8.48 7.19
CA TRP A 54 -4.12 -7.58 6.34
C TRP A 54 -2.74 -8.11 5.94
N LYS A 55 -1.93 -8.56 6.90
CA LYS A 55 -0.55 -9.02 6.62
C LYS A 55 -0.51 -10.30 5.80
N VAL A 56 -1.51 -11.16 6.00
CA VAL A 56 -1.67 -12.41 5.24
C VAL A 56 -2.19 -12.12 3.85
N ASP A 57 -3.20 -11.24 3.73
CA ASP A 57 -3.75 -10.78 2.45
C ASP A 57 -2.66 -10.13 1.58
N TRP A 58 -1.85 -9.29 2.18
CA TRP A 58 -0.76 -8.61 1.47
C TRP A 58 0.27 -9.62 0.93
N ALA A 59 0.70 -10.57 1.74
CA ALA A 59 1.60 -11.65 1.32
C ALA A 59 0.98 -12.55 0.24
N MET A 60 -0.31 -12.86 0.35
CA MET A 60 -1.05 -13.65 -0.64
C MET A 60 -1.10 -12.91 -1.99
N ARG A 61 -1.32 -11.59 -1.99
CA ARG A 61 -1.29 -10.78 -3.22
C ARG A 61 0.09 -10.79 -3.86
N TRP A 62 1.17 -10.61 -3.08
CA TRP A 62 2.53 -10.72 -3.60
C TRP A 62 2.79 -12.08 -4.25
N PHE A 63 2.30 -13.14 -3.62
CA PHE A 63 2.42 -14.49 -4.15
C PHE A 63 1.59 -14.70 -5.42
N ALA A 64 0.32 -14.28 -5.44
CA ALA A 64 -0.61 -14.54 -6.52
C ALA A 64 -0.31 -13.74 -7.79
N PHE A 65 0.14 -12.48 -7.62
CA PHE A 65 0.44 -11.58 -8.73
C PHE A 65 1.92 -11.54 -9.11
N ASP A 66 2.76 -12.33 -8.44
CA ASP A 66 4.21 -12.39 -8.70
C ASP A 66 4.88 -11.01 -8.64
N VAL A 67 4.59 -10.28 -7.58
CA VAL A 67 5.02 -8.89 -7.42
C VAL A 67 6.53 -8.81 -7.21
N ASP A 68 7.25 -8.10 -8.09
CA ASP A 68 8.69 -7.91 -8.02
C ASP A 68 9.11 -6.73 -7.15
N PHE A 69 8.29 -5.69 -7.14
CA PHE A 69 8.62 -4.44 -6.45
C PHE A 69 7.38 -3.76 -5.86
N GLU A 70 7.51 -3.27 -4.62
CA GLU A 70 6.45 -2.51 -3.95
C GLU A 70 7.01 -1.41 -3.07
N MET A 71 6.39 -0.23 -3.14
CA MET A 71 6.63 0.89 -2.24
C MET A 71 5.51 1.01 -1.23
N TYR A 72 5.85 1.31 0.02
CA TYR A 72 4.87 1.45 1.09
C TYR A 72 5.22 2.58 2.06
N GLY A 73 4.23 3.15 2.73
CA GLY A 73 4.43 4.16 3.76
C GLY A 73 5.22 3.61 4.95
N LYS A 74 6.01 4.43 5.61
CA LYS A 74 6.84 4.02 6.77
C LYS A 74 6.05 3.38 7.91
N ASP A 75 4.79 3.71 8.05
CA ASP A 75 3.87 3.13 9.03
C ASP A 75 3.53 1.66 8.75
N LEU A 76 3.85 1.14 7.56
CA LEU A 76 3.66 -0.24 7.18
C LEU A 76 4.94 -1.10 7.25
N ILE A 77 6.07 -0.58 7.71
CA ILE A 77 7.36 -1.30 7.75
C ILE A 77 7.24 -2.64 8.48
N GLU A 78 6.67 -2.65 9.68
CA GLU A 78 6.49 -3.89 10.45
C GLU A 78 5.55 -4.88 9.74
N SER A 79 4.50 -4.36 9.10
CA SER A 79 3.59 -5.19 8.31
C SER A 79 4.28 -5.80 7.10
N ALA A 80 5.12 -5.04 6.39
CA ALA A 80 5.90 -5.52 5.26
C ALA A 80 6.88 -6.64 5.68
N ILE A 81 7.56 -6.48 6.82
CA ILE A 81 8.47 -7.51 7.37
C ILE A 81 7.71 -8.82 7.63
N VAL A 82 6.55 -8.74 8.28
CA VAL A 82 5.73 -9.93 8.59
C VAL A 82 5.17 -10.55 7.32
N SER A 83 4.62 -9.76 6.41
CA SER A 83 4.13 -10.22 5.10
C SER A 83 5.23 -10.89 4.29
N GLY A 84 6.46 -10.35 4.34
CA GLY A 84 7.61 -10.97 3.70
C GLY A 84 7.97 -12.37 4.25
N LYS A 85 7.82 -12.56 5.58
CA LYS A 85 7.99 -13.90 6.19
C LYS A 85 6.88 -14.85 5.73
N ILE A 86 5.64 -14.38 5.67
CA ILE A 86 4.51 -15.19 5.19
C ILE A 86 4.68 -15.55 3.71
N CYS A 87 5.10 -14.60 2.86
CA CYS A 87 5.37 -14.85 1.44
C CYS A 87 6.40 -15.98 1.24
N LYS A 88 7.46 -16.00 2.07
CA LYS A 88 8.45 -17.09 2.05
C LYS A 88 7.84 -18.46 2.45
N VAL A 89 6.94 -18.48 3.42
CA VAL A 89 6.22 -19.71 3.81
C VAL A 89 5.32 -20.20 2.67
N LEU A 90 4.75 -19.29 1.88
CA LEU A 90 3.99 -19.61 0.68
C LEU A 90 4.89 -20.13 -0.48
N GLY A 91 6.21 -20.03 -0.36
CA GLY A 91 7.16 -20.58 -1.32
C GLY A 91 7.70 -19.58 -2.35
N LYS A 92 7.47 -18.26 -2.15
CA LYS A 92 8.03 -17.21 -3.03
C LYS A 92 8.91 -16.23 -2.27
N LYS A 93 9.83 -15.60 -3.00
CA LYS A 93 10.60 -14.46 -2.52
C LYS A 93 9.67 -13.25 -2.40
N PRO A 94 9.68 -12.50 -1.28
CA PRO A 94 8.93 -11.25 -1.20
C PRO A 94 9.49 -10.22 -2.18
N PRO A 95 8.68 -9.24 -2.60
CA PRO A 95 9.12 -8.18 -3.50
C PRO A 95 10.28 -7.36 -2.90
N ASN A 96 11.11 -6.82 -3.78
CA ASN A 96 12.00 -5.74 -3.39
C ASN A 96 11.17 -4.47 -3.17
N GLY A 97 11.69 -3.54 -2.37
CA GLY A 97 10.97 -2.29 -2.16
C GLY A 97 11.59 -1.41 -1.10
N PHE A 98 10.95 -0.30 -0.85
CA PHE A 98 11.34 0.60 0.22
C PHE A 98 10.15 1.31 0.85
N ALA A 99 10.35 1.76 2.09
CA ALA A 99 9.41 2.62 2.78
C ALA A 99 9.67 4.08 2.41
N TYR A 100 8.61 4.81 2.03
CA TYR A 100 8.65 6.26 1.85
C TYR A 100 8.13 7.00 3.08
N GLU A 101 8.58 8.25 3.22
CA GLU A 101 8.18 9.13 4.30
C GLU A 101 6.77 9.70 4.09
N LEU A 102 6.22 10.28 5.16
CA LEU A 102 4.88 10.88 5.14
C LEU A 102 4.85 12.15 4.29
N PHE A 103 3.68 12.40 3.70
CA PHE A 103 3.34 13.69 3.14
C PHE A 103 2.69 14.57 4.21
N LEU A 104 3.12 15.82 4.23
CA LEU A 104 2.71 16.83 5.21
C LEU A 104 1.94 17.94 4.50
N ASP A 105 1.03 18.56 5.18
CA ASP A 105 0.35 19.76 4.71
C ASP A 105 1.27 21.00 4.81
N GLU A 106 0.73 22.16 4.46
CA GLU A 106 1.44 23.44 4.54
C GLU A 106 2.01 23.73 5.93
N LYS A 107 1.27 23.35 6.98
CA LYS A 107 1.65 23.56 8.38
C LYS A 107 2.65 22.51 8.90
N GLY A 108 2.92 21.47 8.12
CA GLY A 108 3.78 20.35 8.52
C GLY A 108 3.04 19.26 9.30
N GLU A 109 1.71 19.25 9.27
CA GLU A 109 0.90 18.17 9.84
C GLU A 109 0.73 17.02 8.84
N LYS A 110 0.56 15.81 9.35
CA LYS A 110 0.29 14.64 8.51
C LYS A 110 -1.00 14.84 7.70
N ILE A 111 -0.90 14.65 6.39
CA ILE A 111 -2.07 14.64 5.50
C ILE A 111 -2.95 13.44 5.82
N SER A 112 -4.25 13.67 5.94
CA SER A 112 -5.23 12.61 6.09
C SER A 112 -6.49 12.91 5.29
N LYS A 113 -7.09 11.85 4.72
CA LYS A 113 -8.33 11.97 3.93
C LYS A 113 -9.48 12.58 4.74
N SER A 114 -9.58 12.25 6.02
CA SER A 114 -10.63 12.77 6.89
C SER A 114 -10.50 14.26 7.22
N LYS A 115 -9.26 14.79 7.20
CA LYS A 115 -9.01 16.22 7.41
C LYS A 115 -9.12 17.04 6.12
N GLY A 116 -8.93 16.42 4.95
CA GLY A 116 -8.91 17.11 3.66
C GLY A 116 -7.81 18.17 3.54
N ASN A 117 -6.69 17.98 4.25
CA ASN A 117 -5.65 19.00 4.43
C ASN A 117 -4.47 18.85 3.45
N GLY A 118 -4.67 18.18 2.32
CA GLY A 118 -3.65 18.02 1.28
C GLY A 118 -4.25 18.25 -0.10
N ILE A 119 -3.39 18.41 -1.11
CA ILE A 119 -3.79 18.44 -2.52
C ILE A 119 -4.02 17.01 -3.02
N THR A 120 -5.06 16.78 -3.81
CA THR A 120 -5.32 15.50 -4.47
C THR A 120 -4.55 15.40 -5.78
N ILE A 121 -4.44 14.18 -6.32
CA ILE A 121 -3.83 13.94 -7.63
C ILE A 121 -4.60 14.69 -8.72
N GLU A 122 -5.94 14.67 -8.67
CA GLU A 122 -6.81 15.37 -9.61
C GLU A 122 -6.61 16.87 -9.57
N GLU A 123 -6.38 17.43 -8.38
CA GLU A 123 -6.08 18.86 -8.24
C GLU A 123 -4.71 19.22 -8.81
N TRP A 124 -3.69 18.37 -8.58
CA TRP A 124 -2.37 18.55 -9.19
C TRP A 124 -2.47 18.56 -10.72
N LEU A 125 -3.12 17.54 -11.29
CA LEU A 125 -3.23 17.35 -12.74
C LEU A 125 -4.05 18.43 -13.47
N ARG A 126 -4.76 19.30 -12.74
CA ARG A 126 -5.40 20.51 -13.34
C ARG A 126 -4.37 21.56 -13.74
N TYR A 127 -3.20 21.59 -13.13
CA TYR A 127 -2.24 22.66 -13.25
C TYR A 127 -0.87 22.20 -13.74
N ALA A 128 -0.58 20.92 -13.67
CA ALA A 128 0.74 20.36 -13.93
C ALA A 128 0.67 18.96 -14.56
N SER A 129 1.73 18.55 -15.22
CA SER A 129 1.82 17.25 -15.87
C SER A 129 1.98 16.10 -14.87
N PRO A 130 1.59 14.87 -15.23
CA PRO A 130 1.81 13.69 -14.40
C PRO A 130 3.30 13.40 -14.19
N GLU A 131 4.16 13.77 -15.15
CA GLU A 131 5.62 13.59 -15.04
C GLU A 131 6.19 14.47 -13.93
N SER A 132 5.75 15.73 -13.83
CA SER A 132 6.17 16.63 -12.76
C SER A 132 5.75 16.12 -11.38
N LEU A 133 4.56 15.52 -11.28
CA LEU A 133 4.09 14.86 -10.06
C LEU A 133 4.96 13.65 -9.73
N SER A 134 5.23 12.80 -10.72
CA SER A 134 6.04 11.59 -10.57
C SER A 134 7.45 11.93 -10.08
N LEU A 135 8.08 12.94 -10.68
CA LEU A 135 9.38 13.45 -10.24
C LEU A 135 9.31 13.92 -8.79
N TYR A 136 8.35 14.76 -8.46
CA TYR A 136 8.17 15.29 -7.10
C TYR A 136 7.96 14.16 -6.07
N MET A 137 7.14 13.17 -6.38
CA MET A 137 6.83 12.07 -5.48
C MET A 137 8.04 11.16 -5.26
N TYR A 138 8.80 10.87 -6.33
CA TYR A 138 9.89 9.91 -6.28
C TYR A 138 11.24 10.52 -5.83
N GLN A 139 11.43 11.81 -6.04
CA GLN A 139 12.64 12.50 -5.61
C GLN A 139 12.78 12.49 -4.09
N ASN A 140 13.87 11.94 -3.56
CA ASN A 140 14.13 11.82 -2.12
C ASN A 140 12.96 11.17 -1.32
N PRO A 141 12.52 9.95 -1.64
CA PRO A 141 11.33 9.34 -1.06
C PRO A 141 11.47 9.06 0.45
N LYS A 142 12.68 9.00 0.97
CA LYS A 142 12.98 8.80 2.40
C LYS A 142 12.92 10.10 3.23
N ARG A 143 12.53 11.22 2.61
CA ARG A 143 12.38 12.51 3.28
C ARG A 143 10.92 12.96 3.25
N ALA A 144 10.41 13.38 4.40
CA ALA A 144 9.06 13.95 4.47
C ALA A 144 8.92 15.15 3.55
N LYS A 145 7.82 15.23 2.81
CA LYS A 145 7.54 16.30 1.85
C LYS A 145 6.22 16.96 2.17
N LYS A 146 6.16 18.26 1.94
CA LYS A 146 4.91 19.00 2.01
C LYS A 146 4.16 18.86 0.68
N LEU A 147 2.85 18.63 0.73
CA LEU A 147 2.00 18.45 -0.45
C LEU A 147 0.79 19.39 -0.34
N TYR A 148 0.93 20.59 -0.89
CA TYR A 148 -0.06 21.65 -0.93
C TYR A 148 0.10 22.50 -2.21
N SER A 149 -0.84 23.38 -2.52
CA SER A 149 -0.96 24.03 -3.84
C SER A 149 0.30 24.78 -4.29
N GLU A 150 0.99 25.48 -3.39
CA GLU A 150 2.18 26.27 -3.75
C GLU A 150 3.43 25.43 -4.10
N VAL A 151 3.36 24.13 -3.84
CA VAL A 151 4.45 23.21 -4.24
C VAL A 151 4.38 22.91 -5.74
N VAL A 152 3.18 22.94 -6.34
CA VAL A 152 2.95 22.56 -7.74
C VAL A 152 3.81 23.39 -8.72
N PRO A 153 3.79 24.73 -8.69
CA PRO A 153 4.63 25.54 -9.61
C PRO A 153 6.11 25.21 -9.47
N LYS A 154 6.61 25.08 -8.23
CA LYS A 154 8.02 24.79 -7.95
C LYS A 154 8.43 23.43 -8.50
N ALA A 155 7.56 22.42 -8.38
CA ALA A 155 7.82 21.08 -8.93
C ALA A 155 7.82 21.07 -10.47
N VAL A 156 6.97 21.90 -11.09
CA VAL A 156 6.94 22.09 -12.55
C VAL A 156 8.23 22.77 -13.02
N ASP A 157 8.64 23.85 -12.37
CA ASP A 157 9.88 24.57 -12.71
C ASP A 157 11.09 23.64 -12.58
N GLU A 158 11.15 22.82 -11.54
CA GLU A 158 12.21 21.86 -11.34
C GLU A 158 12.21 20.79 -12.45
N TYR A 159 11.05 20.27 -12.81
CA TYR A 159 10.89 19.29 -13.89
C TYR A 159 11.36 19.88 -15.24
N ILE A 160 10.94 21.09 -15.58
CA ILE A 160 11.34 21.79 -16.81
C ILE A 160 12.87 21.99 -16.82
N ASN A 161 13.44 22.41 -15.70
CA ASN A 161 14.90 22.60 -15.59
C ASN A 161 15.67 21.30 -15.87
N TYR A 162 15.19 20.13 -15.38
CA TYR A 162 15.82 18.85 -15.72
C TYR A 162 15.75 18.53 -17.20
N ILE A 163 14.64 18.85 -17.88
CA ILE A 163 14.52 18.68 -19.34
C ILE A 163 15.49 19.59 -20.08
N ASP A 164 15.55 20.86 -19.69
CA ASP A 164 16.37 21.88 -20.38
C ASP A 164 17.86 21.52 -20.31
N ILE A 165 18.34 21.06 -19.17
CA ILE A 165 19.77 20.71 -19.02
C ILE A 165 20.11 19.36 -19.67
N TYR A 166 19.11 18.46 -19.89
CA TYR A 166 19.34 17.12 -20.42
C TYR A 166 20.11 17.13 -21.75
N GLY A 167 19.76 18.06 -22.66
CA GLY A 167 20.39 18.19 -23.97
C GLY A 167 21.87 18.56 -23.92
N SER A 168 22.33 19.23 -22.87
CA SER A 168 23.72 19.67 -22.67
C SER A 168 24.56 18.71 -21.82
N GLN A 169 23.96 17.68 -21.26
CA GLN A 169 24.61 16.70 -20.37
C GLN A 169 25.41 15.65 -21.16
N SER A 170 26.50 15.19 -20.57
CA SER A 170 27.22 13.98 -21.04
C SER A 170 26.37 12.73 -20.78
N ASP A 171 26.66 11.62 -21.46
CA ASP A 171 25.91 10.37 -21.29
C ASP A 171 25.92 9.87 -19.85
N LEU A 172 27.02 10.06 -19.12
CA LEU A 172 27.07 9.69 -17.69
C LEU A 172 26.16 10.56 -16.80
N GLN A 173 26.05 11.85 -17.12
CA GLN A 173 25.16 12.78 -16.42
C GLN A 173 23.70 12.49 -16.74
N LYS A 174 23.37 12.10 -17.99
CA LYS A 174 22.01 11.70 -18.38
C LYS A 174 21.50 10.49 -17.62
N ILE A 175 22.37 9.52 -17.31
CA ILE A 175 21.99 8.35 -16.48
C ILE A 175 21.55 8.77 -15.08
N SER A 176 22.08 9.88 -14.58
CA SER A 176 21.74 10.42 -13.24
C SER A 176 20.62 11.45 -13.27
N ASN A 177 20.18 11.87 -14.46
CA ASN A 177 19.06 12.80 -14.60
C ASN A 177 17.76 12.05 -14.33
N PRO A 178 16.88 12.55 -13.46
CA PRO A 178 15.65 11.86 -13.07
C PRO A 178 14.51 11.96 -14.11
N VAL A 179 14.72 12.64 -15.24
CA VAL A 179 13.72 12.89 -16.32
C VAL A 179 14.12 12.16 -17.59
#